data_907b62213a828bd49e7b63d4efc2cf65
#
_entry.id   907b62213a828bd49e7b63d4efc2cf65
#
_cell.length_a   1.000
_cell.length_b   1.000
_cell.length_c   1.000
_cell.angle_alpha   90.00
_cell.angle_beta   90.00
_cell.angle_gamma   90.00
#
_symmetry.space_group_name_H-M   'P 1'
#
loop_
_entity.id
_entity.type
_entity.pdbx_description
1 polymer ?
#
loop_
_entity_poly.entity_id
_entity_poly.type
_entity_poly.pdbx_seq_one_letter_code
_entity_poly.pdbx_strand_id
1 'polypeptide(L)'
;MTTLRKYQADAIENLRKAFADGHRAVILCAPTGAGKTIMFSAIAQSALQKGKRVMIVTDRGELLWQAGGALNNLAIVPELITADTTRVNSSQRIFVAMIETIYRRAEQRIYSELLQSVDLFIFDECHKRTFDKLFPLLPSHARVLGATATPYREGKGTPLTDLYTHMVEASTIPSLISDGYLAKPSYYSVPIDLSGVKTKGNDFDADSLGAEYSRMQIFKGAVQNYQRWTPGTKAIAFAPNLKSAAELYAEFEKAGHPVISLDGSAGRDARRNALKWYKETPAAILINV
;
A
#
# COMPACT_ATOMS: atom_id res chain seq x y z
N MET A 1 -12.72 -9.35 -18.76
CA MET A 1 -11.88 -10.09 -17.76
C MET A 1 -10.48 -9.50 -17.80
N THR A 2 -9.92 -9.14 -16.67
CA THR A 2 -8.52 -8.69 -16.62
C THR A 2 -7.62 -9.90 -16.88
N THR A 3 -6.91 -9.91 -18.00
CA THR A 3 -5.98 -10.99 -18.33
C THR A 3 -4.77 -10.89 -17.40
N LEU A 4 -4.51 -11.95 -16.64
CA LEU A 4 -3.30 -12.03 -15.81
C LEU A 4 -2.06 -12.12 -16.70
N ARG A 5 -1.01 -11.42 -16.32
CA ARG A 5 0.32 -11.57 -16.89
C ARG A 5 0.89 -12.94 -16.52
N LYS A 6 1.81 -13.47 -17.31
CA LYS A 6 2.36 -14.82 -17.08
C LYS A 6 2.87 -14.99 -15.65
N TYR A 7 3.74 -14.09 -15.16
CA TYR A 7 4.28 -14.18 -13.81
C TYR A 7 3.21 -14.10 -12.70
N GLN A 8 2.10 -13.39 -12.95
CA GLN A 8 0.97 -13.32 -12.01
C GLN A 8 0.23 -14.66 -11.94
N ALA A 9 0.01 -15.29 -13.10
CA ALA A 9 -0.61 -16.60 -13.16
C ALA A 9 0.26 -17.67 -12.50
N ASP A 10 1.56 -17.66 -12.78
CA ASP A 10 2.55 -18.57 -12.19
C ASP A 10 2.61 -18.41 -10.65
N ALA A 11 2.61 -17.16 -10.14
CA ALA A 11 2.59 -16.88 -8.72
C ALA A 11 1.31 -17.39 -8.03
N ILE A 12 0.15 -17.20 -8.66
CA ILE A 12 -1.13 -17.72 -8.16
C ILE A 12 -1.13 -19.26 -8.10
N GLU A 13 -0.55 -19.92 -9.10
CA GLU A 13 -0.43 -21.37 -9.11
C GLU A 13 0.51 -21.88 -8.01
N ASN A 14 1.65 -21.21 -7.80
CA ASN A 14 2.56 -21.55 -6.71
C ASN A 14 1.93 -21.33 -5.32
N LEU A 15 1.11 -20.30 -5.15
CA LEU A 15 0.33 -20.10 -3.92
C LEU A 15 -0.69 -21.24 -3.70
N ARG A 16 -1.36 -21.72 -4.76
CA ARG A 16 -2.28 -22.86 -4.67
C ARG A 16 -1.55 -24.13 -4.24
N LYS A 17 -0.35 -24.37 -4.80
CA LYS A 17 0.49 -25.50 -4.41
C LYS A 17 0.90 -25.40 -2.94
N ALA A 18 1.40 -24.24 -2.48
CA ALA A 18 1.76 -24.06 -1.09
C ALA A 18 0.59 -24.34 -0.13
N PHE A 19 -0.62 -23.88 -0.46
CA PHE A 19 -1.81 -24.20 0.34
C PHE A 19 -2.20 -25.69 0.26
N ALA A 20 -1.98 -26.35 -0.87
CA ALA A 20 -2.24 -27.79 -1.03
C ALA A 20 -1.22 -28.62 -0.23
N ASP A 21 0.03 -28.18 -0.16
CA ASP A 21 1.11 -28.81 0.62
C ASP A 21 0.92 -28.62 2.15
N GLY A 22 -0.16 -28.00 2.57
CA GLY A 22 -0.55 -27.87 3.98
C GLY A 22 -0.13 -26.58 4.66
N HIS A 23 0.54 -25.66 3.96
CA HIS A 23 0.81 -24.33 4.53
C HIS A 23 -0.49 -23.58 4.79
N ARG A 24 -0.73 -23.17 6.03
CA ARG A 24 -1.95 -22.44 6.41
C ARG A 24 -1.83 -20.95 6.09
N ALA A 25 -0.65 -20.37 6.27
CA ALA A 25 -0.38 -18.95 6.06
C ALA A 25 0.81 -18.79 5.11
N VAL A 26 0.60 -18.09 4.00
CA VAL A 26 1.59 -17.94 2.91
C VAL A 26 1.70 -16.46 2.54
N ILE A 27 2.93 -15.99 2.29
CA ILE A 27 3.18 -14.63 1.78
C ILE A 27 3.24 -14.67 0.26
N LEU A 28 2.54 -13.75 -0.38
CA LEU A 28 2.77 -13.31 -1.75
C LEU A 28 3.71 -12.09 -1.71
N CYS A 29 4.97 -12.30 -2.05
CA CYS A 29 5.93 -11.22 -2.20
C CYS A 29 5.92 -10.74 -3.66
N ALA A 30 5.57 -9.47 -3.87
CA ALA A 30 5.56 -8.88 -5.19
C ALA A 30 5.93 -7.39 -5.13
N PRO A 31 6.83 -6.90 -5.98
CA PRO A 31 7.24 -5.50 -6.00
C PRO A 31 6.06 -4.54 -6.17
N THR A 32 6.25 -3.30 -5.75
CA THR A 32 5.30 -2.22 -6.05
C THR A 32 5.15 -2.09 -7.58
N GLY A 33 3.90 -1.99 -8.06
CA GLY A 33 3.61 -1.98 -9.49
C GLY A 33 3.49 -3.38 -10.15
N ALA A 34 3.84 -4.47 -9.47
CA ALA A 34 3.65 -5.84 -9.98
C ALA A 34 2.18 -6.30 -10.01
N GLY A 35 1.25 -5.53 -9.47
CA GLY A 35 -0.18 -5.86 -9.48
C GLY A 35 -0.60 -6.83 -8.36
N LYS A 36 -0.07 -6.66 -7.14
CA LYS A 36 -0.51 -7.41 -5.94
C LYS A 36 -2.03 -7.47 -5.82
N THR A 37 -2.68 -6.31 -5.93
CA THR A 37 -4.15 -6.20 -5.84
C THR A 37 -4.87 -7.03 -6.91
N ILE A 38 -4.35 -7.07 -8.14
CA ILE A 38 -4.90 -7.91 -9.22
C ILE A 38 -4.78 -9.39 -8.87
N MET A 39 -3.59 -9.82 -8.38
CA MET A 39 -3.36 -11.22 -8.03
C MET A 39 -4.25 -11.67 -6.88
N PHE A 40 -4.31 -10.93 -5.78
CA PHE A 40 -5.14 -11.37 -4.66
C PHE A 40 -6.65 -11.23 -4.96
N SER A 41 -7.08 -10.30 -5.82
CA SER A 41 -8.47 -10.23 -6.29
C SER A 41 -8.84 -11.44 -7.15
N ALA A 42 -7.94 -11.93 -8.01
CA ALA A 42 -8.14 -13.16 -8.78
C ALA A 42 -8.20 -14.41 -7.89
N ILE A 43 -7.40 -14.45 -6.82
CA ILE A 43 -7.45 -15.51 -5.80
C ILE A 43 -8.79 -15.47 -5.07
N ALA A 44 -9.23 -14.28 -4.64
CA ALA A 44 -10.53 -14.08 -3.99
C ALA A 44 -11.68 -14.54 -4.91
N GLN A 45 -11.67 -14.16 -6.19
CA GLN A 45 -12.64 -14.61 -7.18
C GLN A 45 -12.68 -16.13 -7.30
N SER A 46 -11.51 -16.77 -7.41
CA SER A 46 -11.42 -18.24 -7.48
C SER A 46 -11.95 -18.93 -6.21
N ALA A 47 -11.71 -18.34 -5.03
CA ALA A 47 -12.25 -18.86 -3.78
C ALA A 47 -13.79 -18.74 -3.72
N LEU A 48 -14.34 -17.60 -4.14
CA LEU A 48 -15.79 -17.39 -4.23
C LEU A 48 -16.48 -18.37 -5.17
N GLN A 49 -15.88 -18.66 -6.34
CA GLN A 49 -16.38 -19.66 -7.29
C GLN A 49 -16.45 -21.07 -6.69
N LYS A 50 -15.58 -21.36 -5.71
CA LYS A 50 -15.60 -22.61 -4.93
C LYS A 50 -16.54 -22.55 -3.71
N GLY A 51 -17.39 -21.54 -3.61
CA GLY A 51 -18.33 -21.36 -2.50
C GLY A 51 -17.70 -20.88 -1.20
N LYS A 52 -16.43 -20.45 -1.22
CA LYS A 52 -15.69 -20.00 -0.03
C LYS A 52 -16.01 -18.57 0.35
N ARG A 53 -15.86 -18.25 1.62
CA ARG A 53 -15.98 -16.88 2.15
C ARG A 53 -14.60 -16.25 2.28
N VAL A 54 -14.47 -15.00 1.83
CA VAL A 54 -13.19 -14.28 1.75
C VAL A 54 -13.29 -12.96 2.51
N MET A 55 -12.26 -12.64 3.28
CA MET A 55 -12.09 -11.33 3.89
C MET A 55 -10.73 -10.75 3.53
N ILE A 56 -10.74 -9.61 2.84
CA ILE A 56 -9.54 -8.80 2.59
C ILE A 56 -9.44 -7.78 3.71
N VAL A 57 -8.29 -7.73 4.39
CA VAL A 57 -8.07 -6.86 5.53
C VAL A 57 -6.94 -5.88 5.20
N THR A 58 -7.17 -4.61 5.47
CA THR A 58 -6.22 -3.53 5.23
C THR A 58 -6.15 -2.57 6.42
N ASP A 59 -5.07 -1.82 6.52
CA ASP A 59 -4.86 -0.84 7.60
C ASP A 59 -5.18 0.61 7.19
N ARG A 60 -5.44 0.86 5.91
CA ARG A 60 -5.71 2.21 5.36
C ARG A 60 -6.99 2.26 4.55
N GLY A 61 -7.75 3.33 4.74
CA GLY A 61 -9.01 3.55 4.03
C GLY A 61 -8.83 3.62 2.51
N GLU A 62 -7.74 4.21 2.01
CA GLU A 62 -7.44 4.26 0.58
C GLU A 62 -7.26 2.86 -0.02
N LEU A 63 -6.56 1.96 0.69
CA LEU A 63 -6.37 0.58 0.26
C LEU A 63 -7.68 -0.21 0.29
N LEU A 64 -8.56 0.06 1.26
CA LEU A 64 -9.90 -0.53 1.32
C LEU A 64 -10.72 -0.19 0.07
N TRP A 65 -10.75 1.08 -0.33
CA TRP A 65 -11.44 1.51 -1.54
C TRP A 65 -10.78 0.96 -2.81
N GLN A 66 -9.45 0.88 -2.85
CA GLN A 66 -8.71 0.31 -3.96
C GLN A 66 -9.00 -1.19 -4.13
N ALA A 67 -9.00 -1.95 -3.04
CA ALA A 67 -9.34 -3.37 -3.07
C ALA A 67 -10.81 -3.59 -3.49
N GLY A 68 -11.74 -2.80 -2.94
CA GLY A 68 -13.15 -2.83 -3.35
C GLY A 68 -13.33 -2.52 -4.84
N GLY A 69 -12.65 -1.49 -5.35
CA GLY A 69 -12.67 -1.13 -6.77
C GLY A 69 -12.10 -2.23 -7.67
N ALA A 70 -11.02 -2.89 -7.27
CA ALA A 70 -10.44 -4.00 -8.01
C ALA A 70 -11.40 -5.20 -8.11
N LEU A 71 -12.13 -5.50 -7.04
CA LEU A 71 -13.17 -6.53 -7.04
C LEU A 71 -14.35 -6.13 -7.93
N ASN A 72 -14.81 -4.89 -7.87
CA ASN A 72 -15.88 -4.38 -8.74
C ASN A 72 -15.54 -4.52 -10.23
N ASN A 73 -14.28 -4.32 -10.62
CA ASN A 73 -13.81 -4.56 -11.99
C ASN A 73 -13.91 -6.04 -12.43
N LEU A 74 -14.03 -6.95 -11.46
CA LEU A 74 -14.31 -8.39 -11.69
C LEU A 74 -15.80 -8.72 -11.56
N ALA A 75 -16.68 -7.73 -11.50
CA ALA A 75 -18.12 -7.87 -11.23
C ALA A 75 -18.42 -8.52 -9.86
N ILE A 76 -17.55 -8.31 -8.88
CA ILE A 76 -17.70 -8.79 -7.51
C ILE A 76 -17.92 -7.59 -6.60
N VAL A 77 -19.08 -7.51 -5.96
CA VAL A 77 -19.42 -6.42 -5.03
C VAL A 77 -19.13 -6.88 -3.60
N PRO A 78 -18.05 -6.38 -2.97
CA PRO A 78 -17.74 -6.71 -1.59
C PRO A 78 -18.55 -5.89 -0.62
N GLU A 79 -18.75 -6.41 0.59
CA GLU A 79 -19.16 -5.59 1.72
C GLU A 79 -17.96 -4.89 2.34
N LEU A 80 -18.05 -3.58 2.50
CA LEU A 80 -16.99 -2.76 3.08
C LEU A 80 -17.25 -2.57 4.58
N ILE A 81 -16.28 -2.94 5.41
CA ILE A 81 -16.38 -2.83 6.86
C ILE A 81 -15.40 -1.76 7.35
N THR A 82 -15.95 -0.62 7.74
CA THR A 82 -15.22 0.55 8.26
C THR A 82 -15.69 0.91 9.66
N ALA A 83 -15.10 1.94 10.26
CA ALA A 83 -15.55 2.44 11.55
C ALA A 83 -17.05 2.85 11.55
N ASP A 84 -17.54 3.35 10.42
CA ASP A 84 -18.91 3.81 10.23
C ASP A 84 -19.92 2.66 9.97
N THR A 85 -19.43 1.42 9.78
CA THR A 85 -20.30 0.28 9.52
C THR A 85 -21.08 -0.09 10.78
N THR A 86 -22.40 0.08 10.74
CA THR A 86 -23.31 -0.24 11.87
C THR A 86 -23.92 -1.63 11.78
N ARG A 87 -24.00 -2.18 10.57
CA ARG A 87 -24.56 -3.53 10.31
C ARG A 87 -23.66 -4.27 9.32
N VAL A 88 -23.57 -5.57 9.50
CA VAL A 88 -22.85 -6.46 8.59
C VAL A 88 -23.85 -7.42 7.97
N ASN A 89 -23.86 -7.49 6.64
CA ASN A 89 -24.67 -8.45 5.91
C ASN A 89 -24.00 -9.84 5.91
N SER A 90 -24.41 -10.68 6.85
CA SER A 90 -23.85 -12.02 7.00
C SER A 90 -24.08 -12.96 5.81
N SER A 91 -24.98 -12.63 4.87
CA SER A 91 -25.19 -13.41 3.64
C SER A 91 -24.13 -13.17 2.57
N GLN A 92 -23.37 -12.07 2.67
CA GLN A 92 -22.24 -11.80 1.78
C GLN A 92 -21.12 -12.82 1.94
N ARG A 93 -20.42 -13.08 0.85
CA ARG A 93 -19.29 -14.01 0.83
C ARG A 93 -17.94 -13.34 0.70
N ILE A 94 -17.90 -12.03 0.42
CA ILE A 94 -16.68 -11.27 0.32
C ILE A 94 -16.78 -9.95 1.08
N PHE A 95 -15.75 -9.68 1.86
CA PHE A 95 -15.64 -8.51 2.71
C PHE A 95 -14.30 -7.82 2.45
N VAL A 96 -14.29 -6.49 2.49
CA VAL A 96 -13.07 -5.71 2.59
C VAL A 96 -13.17 -4.90 3.88
N ALA A 97 -12.25 -5.10 4.79
CA ALA A 97 -12.38 -4.63 6.16
C ALA A 97 -11.15 -3.87 6.65
N MET A 98 -11.40 -2.85 7.46
CA MET A 98 -10.35 -2.17 8.22
C MET A 98 -9.94 -3.02 9.42
N ILE A 99 -8.63 -3.28 9.56
CA ILE A 99 -8.07 -4.10 10.66
C ILE A 99 -8.52 -3.58 12.04
N GLU A 100 -8.45 -2.27 12.27
CA GLU A 100 -8.83 -1.69 13.56
C GLU A 100 -10.32 -1.90 13.88
N THR A 101 -11.18 -1.83 12.86
CA THR A 101 -12.62 -2.05 13.04
C THR A 101 -12.91 -3.50 13.42
N ILE A 102 -12.34 -4.44 12.67
CA ILE A 102 -12.52 -5.87 12.93
C ILE A 102 -12.00 -6.25 14.31
N TYR A 103 -10.78 -5.82 14.64
CA TYR A 103 -10.15 -6.16 15.92
C TYR A 103 -10.94 -5.61 17.11
N ARG A 104 -11.30 -4.33 17.09
CA ARG A 104 -12.05 -3.70 18.19
C ARG A 104 -13.45 -4.30 18.40
N ARG A 105 -14.02 -4.88 17.36
CA ARG A 105 -15.37 -5.45 17.40
C ARG A 105 -15.38 -6.97 17.43
N ALA A 106 -14.20 -7.62 17.49
CA ALA A 106 -14.07 -9.08 17.40
C ALA A 106 -14.85 -9.84 18.50
N GLU A 107 -15.02 -9.26 19.68
CA GLU A 107 -15.80 -9.83 20.79
C GLU A 107 -17.32 -9.68 20.61
N GLN A 108 -17.76 -8.77 19.75
CA GLN A 108 -19.18 -8.64 19.43
C GLN A 108 -19.64 -9.88 18.63
N ARG A 109 -20.74 -10.49 19.05
CA ARG A 109 -21.25 -11.75 18.48
C ARG A 109 -21.24 -11.78 16.95
N ILE A 110 -21.75 -10.75 16.30
CA ILE A 110 -21.84 -10.69 14.84
C ILE A 110 -20.47 -10.71 14.16
N TYR A 111 -19.46 -10.04 14.73
CA TYR A 111 -18.10 -10.00 14.20
C TYR A 111 -17.34 -11.28 14.52
N SER A 112 -17.54 -11.86 15.71
CA SER A 112 -17.01 -13.17 16.06
C SER A 112 -17.54 -14.26 15.12
N GLU A 113 -18.85 -14.34 14.93
CA GLU A 113 -19.49 -15.28 13.99
C GLU A 113 -19.00 -15.05 12.54
N LEU A 114 -18.85 -13.79 12.12
CA LEU A 114 -18.27 -13.45 10.82
C LEU A 114 -16.86 -13.99 10.67
N LEU A 115 -15.97 -13.69 11.61
CA LEU A 115 -14.57 -14.15 11.58
C LEU A 115 -14.49 -15.68 11.49
N GLN A 116 -15.30 -16.38 12.30
CA GLN A 116 -15.35 -17.84 12.33
C GLN A 116 -15.90 -18.46 11.04
N SER A 117 -16.62 -17.68 10.22
CA SER A 117 -17.20 -18.15 8.96
C SER A 117 -16.31 -17.97 7.74
N VAL A 118 -15.17 -17.26 7.86
CA VAL A 118 -14.28 -16.94 6.74
C VAL A 118 -13.32 -18.10 6.47
N ASP A 119 -13.22 -18.51 5.20
CA ASP A 119 -12.31 -19.56 4.73
C ASP A 119 -10.94 -19.04 4.31
N LEU A 120 -10.88 -17.78 3.80
CA LEU A 120 -9.66 -17.16 3.31
C LEU A 120 -9.56 -15.71 3.79
N PHE A 121 -8.52 -15.43 4.55
CA PHE A 121 -8.10 -14.07 4.88
C PHE A 121 -6.99 -13.62 3.94
N ILE A 122 -7.07 -12.38 3.46
CA ILE A 122 -6.04 -11.74 2.64
C ILE A 122 -5.62 -10.47 3.36
N PHE A 123 -4.36 -10.39 3.79
CA PHE A 123 -3.80 -9.23 4.48
C PHE A 123 -2.93 -8.42 3.52
N ASP A 124 -3.40 -7.24 3.14
CA ASP A 124 -2.63 -6.32 2.30
C ASP A 124 -1.61 -5.55 3.14
N GLU A 125 -0.36 -5.48 2.67
CA GLU A 125 0.81 -4.99 3.40
C GLU A 125 1.06 -5.76 4.72
N CYS A 126 1.03 -7.09 4.64
CA CYS A 126 1.09 -8.02 5.77
C CYS A 126 2.36 -7.91 6.63
N HIS A 127 3.41 -7.21 6.16
CA HIS A 127 4.60 -6.92 6.95
C HIS A 127 4.31 -6.03 8.16
N LYS A 128 3.21 -5.28 8.15
CA LYS A 128 2.82 -4.41 9.27
C LYS A 128 2.35 -5.23 10.47
N ARG A 129 2.84 -4.87 11.65
CA ARG A 129 2.53 -5.56 12.93
C ARG A 129 1.06 -5.42 13.35
N THR A 130 0.33 -4.47 12.78
CA THR A 130 -1.09 -4.27 13.08
C THR A 130 -1.96 -5.50 12.80
N PHE A 131 -1.50 -6.39 11.91
CA PHE A 131 -2.23 -7.62 11.56
C PHE A 131 -2.01 -8.77 12.55
N ASP A 132 -0.91 -8.75 13.31
CA ASP A 132 -0.53 -9.85 14.22
C ASP A 132 -1.64 -10.16 15.23
N LYS A 133 -2.30 -9.12 15.72
CA LYS A 133 -3.39 -9.23 16.70
C LYS A 133 -4.62 -9.98 16.21
N LEU A 134 -4.79 -10.15 14.88
CA LEU A 134 -5.88 -10.96 14.35
C LEU A 134 -5.57 -12.45 14.31
N PHE A 135 -4.31 -12.87 14.18
CA PHE A 135 -3.96 -14.28 14.00
C PHE A 135 -4.55 -15.21 15.08
N PRO A 136 -4.53 -14.84 16.39
CA PRO A 136 -5.16 -15.67 17.42
C PRO A 136 -6.68 -15.80 17.31
N LEU A 137 -7.34 -14.88 16.59
CA LEU A 137 -8.79 -14.87 16.42
C LEU A 137 -9.26 -15.61 15.17
N LEU A 138 -8.33 -16.00 14.28
CA LEU A 138 -8.67 -16.65 13.03
C LEU A 138 -8.99 -18.13 13.25
N PRO A 139 -10.08 -18.65 12.64
CA PRO A 139 -10.44 -20.05 12.77
C PRO A 139 -9.35 -20.97 12.19
N SER A 140 -9.17 -22.14 12.79
CA SER A 140 -8.10 -23.09 12.41
C SER A 140 -8.22 -23.58 10.96
N HIS A 141 -9.42 -23.65 10.42
CA HIS A 141 -9.68 -24.07 9.04
C HIS A 141 -9.33 -23.00 7.99
N ALA A 142 -9.25 -21.72 8.40
CA ALA A 142 -9.01 -20.63 7.46
C ALA A 142 -7.59 -20.62 6.92
N ARG A 143 -7.44 -20.33 5.65
CA ARG A 143 -6.17 -20.01 5.01
C ARG A 143 -5.89 -18.52 5.12
N VAL A 144 -4.60 -18.16 5.19
CA VAL A 144 -4.15 -16.77 5.26
C VAL A 144 -3.18 -16.48 4.13
N LEU A 145 -3.50 -15.50 3.32
CA LEU A 145 -2.62 -14.94 2.29
C LEU A 145 -2.14 -13.57 2.76
N GLY A 146 -0.87 -13.41 3.02
CA GLY A 146 -0.25 -12.10 3.21
C GLY A 146 0.28 -11.57 1.89
N ALA A 147 -0.02 -10.33 1.52
CA ALA A 147 0.53 -9.67 0.35
C ALA A 147 1.45 -8.52 0.78
N THR A 148 2.67 -8.46 0.24
CA THR A 148 3.61 -7.37 0.53
C THR A 148 4.69 -7.23 -0.56
N ALA A 149 5.27 -6.04 -0.67
CA ALA A 149 6.48 -5.82 -1.47
C ALA A 149 7.76 -6.00 -0.64
N THR A 150 7.66 -5.91 0.69
CA THR A 150 8.78 -5.92 1.64
C THR A 150 8.51 -6.96 2.72
N PRO A 151 8.89 -8.24 2.51
CA PRO A 151 8.55 -9.34 3.40
C PRO A 151 9.47 -9.42 4.63
N TYR A 152 9.86 -8.29 5.18
CA TYR A 152 10.68 -8.22 6.38
C TYR A 152 10.13 -7.16 7.35
N ARG A 153 10.57 -7.25 8.61
CA ARG A 153 10.21 -6.33 9.68
C ARG A 153 11.46 -5.90 10.43
N GLU A 154 11.55 -4.62 10.72
CA GLU A 154 12.60 -4.07 11.56
C GLU A 154 12.20 -4.08 13.03
N GLY A 155 13.23 -4.07 13.91
CA GLY A 155 13.09 -3.93 15.35
C GLY A 155 12.61 -5.20 16.08
N LYS A 156 12.37 -5.03 17.38
CA LYS A 156 11.94 -6.11 18.29
C LYS A 156 10.45 -6.46 18.08
N GLY A 157 10.09 -7.72 18.18
CA GLY A 157 8.71 -8.23 18.10
C GLY A 157 8.61 -9.46 17.21
N THR A 158 7.40 -9.96 16.99
CA THR A 158 7.11 -11.20 16.25
C THR A 158 7.64 -11.11 14.80
N PRO A 159 8.58 -11.99 14.38
CA PRO A 159 9.00 -12.09 12.97
C PRO A 159 7.83 -12.55 12.09
N LEU A 160 7.92 -12.27 10.80
CA LEU A 160 6.92 -12.79 9.85
C LEU A 160 6.92 -14.32 9.78
N THR A 161 8.05 -14.94 10.00
CA THR A 161 8.23 -16.40 9.99
C THR A 161 7.46 -17.14 11.09
N ASP A 162 7.08 -16.45 12.16
CA ASP A 162 6.25 -17.03 13.22
C ASP A 162 4.77 -17.10 12.83
N LEU A 163 4.36 -16.29 11.85
CA LEU A 163 2.98 -16.19 11.38
C LEU A 163 2.77 -16.88 10.04
N TYR A 164 3.77 -16.81 9.17
CA TYR A 164 3.72 -17.34 7.81
C TYR A 164 4.79 -18.40 7.60
N THR A 165 4.38 -19.56 7.12
CA THR A 165 5.26 -20.74 6.99
C THR A 165 5.85 -20.91 5.59
N HIS A 166 5.42 -20.10 4.62
CA HIS A 166 5.89 -20.15 3.24
C HIS A 166 5.78 -18.79 2.56
N MET A 167 6.64 -18.55 1.56
CA MET A 167 6.60 -17.34 0.76
C MET A 167 6.72 -17.69 -0.73
N VAL A 168 5.87 -17.07 -1.54
CA VAL A 168 5.93 -17.13 -3.00
C VAL A 168 6.34 -15.76 -3.52
N GLU A 169 7.45 -15.68 -4.22
CA GLU A 169 7.89 -14.50 -4.94
C GLU A 169 7.28 -14.49 -6.35
N ALA A 170 6.53 -13.43 -6.68
CA ALA A 170 5.87 -13.34 -7.98
C ALA A 170 6.84 -12.97 -9.11
N SER A 171 7.71 -12.01 -8.86
CA SER A 171 8.75 -11.56 -9.78
C SER A 171 9.71 -10.59 -9.09
N THR A 172 10.85 -10.31 -9.72
CA THR A 172 11.81 -9.31 -9.26
C THR A 172 11.64 -7.98 -10.00
N ILE A 173 12.13 -6.87 -9.42
CA ILE A 173 12.12 -5.56 -10.10
C ILE A 173 12.90 -5.60 -11.43
N PRO A 174 14.12 -6.17 -11.49
CA PRO A 174 14.86 -6.31 -12.75
C PRO A 174 14.09 -7.06 -13.84
N SER A 175 13.45 -8.20 -13.48
CA SER A 175 12.65 -8.96 -14.44
C SER A 175 11.47 -8.15 -14.97
N LEU A 176 10.73 -7.43 -14.08
CA LEU A 176 9.60 -6.61 -14.48
C LEU A 176 10.01 -5.43 -15.39
N ILE A 177 11.22 -4.89 -15.20
CA ILE A 177 11.78 -3.86 -16.09
C ILE A 177 12.15 -4.48 -17.44
N SER A 178 12.85 -5.63 -17.44
CA SER A 178 13.23 -6.34 -18.65
C SER A 178 12.02 -6.71 -19.50
N ASP A 179 10.93 -7.16 -18.86
CA ASP A 179 9.69 -7.54 -19.52
C ASP A 179 8.81 -6.34 -19.93
N GLY A 180 9.24 -5.11 -19.64
CA GLY A 180 8.52 -3.87 -19.97
C GLY A 180 7.30 -3.58 -19.09
N TYR A 181 7.17 -4.25 -17.94
CA TYR A 181 6.07 -4.02 -16.99
C TYR A 181 6.33 -2.89 -16.01
N LEU A 182 7.61 -2.58 -15.75
CA LEU A 182 8.05 -1.42 -14.97
C LEU A 182 9.02 -0.57 -15.78
N ALA A 183 8.94 0.73 -15.61
CA ALA A 183 9.89 1.66 -16.19
C ALA A 183 11.27 1.49 -15.54
N LYS A 184 12.33 1.62 -16.34
CA LYS A 184 13.70 1.67 -15.83
C LYS A 184 13.90 3.02 -15.10
N PRO A 185 14.25 3.02 -13.80
CA PRO A 185 14.49 4.26 -13.08
C PRO A 185 15.87 4.82 -13.42
N SER A 186 15.97 6.16 -13.44
CA SER A 186 17.25 6.88 -13.43
C SER A 186 17.39 7.58 -12.07
N TYR A 187 18.50 7.35 -11.40
CA TYR A 187 18.74 7.91 -10.07
C TYR A 187 19.70 9.09 -10.19
N TYR A 188 19.32 10.21 -9.61
CA TYR A 188 20.15 11.41 -9.48
C TYR A 188 20.32 11.73 -8.02
N SER A 189 21.53 12.02 -7.59
CA SER A 189 21.83 12.40 -6.23
C SER A 189 22.71 13.66 -6.23
N VAL A 190 22.46 14.53 -5.28
CA VAL A 190 23.35 15.65 -4.95
C VAL A 190 23.96 15.39 -3.58
N PRO A 191 25.26 15.63 -3.39
CA PRO A 191 25.87 15.48 -2.09
C PRO A 191 25.25 16.49 -1.12
N ILE A 192 24.76 16.01 0.00
CA ILE A 192 24.16 16.80 1.07
C ILE A 192 24.88 16.41 2.37
N ASP A 193 25.42 17.40 3.08
CA ASP A 193 25.99 17.17 4.41
C ASP A 193 24.85 17.20 5.44
N LEU A 194 24.54 16.05 6.01
CA LEU A 194 23.53 15.87 7.05
C LEU A 194 24.14 15.68 8.45
N SER A 195 25.45 15.91 8.62
CA SER A 195 26.14 15.71 9.91
C SER A 195 25.58 16.57 11.03
N GLY A 196 25.00 17.73 10.71
CA GLY A 196 24.36 18.63 11.67
C GLY A 196 22.88 18.32 11.98
N VAL A 197 22.29 17.34 11.30
CA VAL A 197 20.87 17.01 11.48
C VAL A 197 20.66 16.12 12.70
N LYS A 198 19.74 16.51 13.59
CA LYS A 198 19.37 15.71 14.77
C LYS A 198 18.60 14.45 14.34
N THR A 199 18.72 13.40 15.15
CA THR A 199 17.95 12.16 14.99
C THR A 199 16.90 12.04 16.08
N LYS A 200 15.77 11.39 15.72
CA LYS A 200 14.67 11.07 16.64
C LYS A 200 14.31 9.60 16.43
N GLY A 201 14.68 8.76 17.38
CA GLY A 201 14.60 7.31 17.20
C GLY A 201 15.59 6.82 16.14
N ASN A 202 15.11 6.09 15.16
CA ASN A 202 15.92 5.55 14.05
C ASN A 202 15.85 6.43 12.77
N ASP A 203 15.30 7.63 12.86
CA ASP A 203 15.12 8.51 11.71
C ASP A 203 15.63 9.93 12.01
N PHE A 204 15.73 10.76 10.99
CA PHE A 204 16.05 12.18 11.16
C PHE A 204 14.87 12.92 11.80
N ASP A 205 15.18 13.88 12.67
CA ASP A 205 14.19 14.84 13.16
C ASP A 205 13.74 15.75 12.00
N ALA A 206 12.43 15.74 11.70
CA ALA A 206 11.88 16.40 10.52
C ALA A 206 12.11 17.92 10.50
N ASP A 207 12.08 18.58 11.67
CA ASP A 207 12.27 20.02 11.76
C ASP A 207 13.75 20.39 11.62
N SER A 208 14.65 19.60 12.21
CA SER A 208 16.09 19.74 12.04
C SER A 208 16.52 19.53 10.59
N LEU A 209 15.96 18.49 9.93
CA LEU A 209 16.21 18.19 8.52
C LEU A 209 15.70 19.34 7.61
N GLY A 210 14.49 19.82 7.87
CA GLY A 210 13.89 20.93 7.13
C GLY A 210 14.67 22.22 7.28
N ALA A 211 15.17 22.55 8.48
CA ALA A 211 16.00 23.72 8.72
C ALA A 211 17.33 23.63 7.94
N GLU A 212 17.95 22.45 7.89
CA GLU A 212 19.18 22.23 7.13
C GLU A 212 18.95 22.34 5.61
N TYR A 213 17.83 21.82 5.09
CA TYR A 213 17.46 21.96 3.69
C TYR A 213 17.24 23.43 3.30
N SER A 214 16.58 24.23 4.15
CA SER A 214 16.41 25.67 3.93
C SER A 214 17.77 26.39 3.92
N ARG A 215 18.64 26.09 4.91
CA ARG A 215 19.98 26.65 5.00
C ARG A 215 20.83 26.39 3.75
N MET A 216 20.77 25.19 3.21
CA MET A 216 21.53 24.76 2.03
C MET A 216 20.86 25.13 0.70
N GLN A 217 19.76 25.84 0.71
CA GLN A 217 18.95 26.19 -0.48
C GLN A 217 18.58 24.97 -1.34
N ILE A 218 18.34 23.81 -0.70
CA ILE A 218 18.03 22.55 -1.38
C ILE A 218 16.79 22.70 -2.24
N PHE A 219 15.78 23.45 -1.81
CA PHE A 219 14.52 23.63 -2.53
C PHE A 219 14.71 24.37 -3.86
N LYS A 220 15.58 25.39 -3.91
CA LYS A 220 15.96 26.06 -5.14
C LYS A 220 16.74 25.11 -6.06
N GLY A 221 17.64 24.32 -5.50
CA GLY A 221 18.36 23.29 -6.22
C GLY A 221 17.43 22.20 -6.78
N ALA A 222 16.38 21.82 -6.06
CA ALA A 222 15.37 20.85 -6.51
C ALA A 222 14.65 21.31 -7.78
N VAL A 223 14.23 22.59 -7.83
CA VAL A 223 13.60 23.20 -9.02
C VAL A 223 14.57 23.22 -10.21
N GLN A 224 15.82 23.64 -9.98
CA GLN A 224 16.85 23.67 -11.03
C GLN A 224 17.13 22.27 -11.59
N ASN A 225 17.23 21.27 -10.72
CA ASN A 225 17.45 19.89 -11.13
C ASN A 225 16.25 19.29 -11.86
N TYR A 226 15.01 19.61 -11.43
CA TYR A 226 13.80 19.23 -12.15
C TYR A 226 13.83 19.82 -13.58
N GLN A 227 14.11 21.11 -13.72
CA GLN A 227 14.19 21.78 -15.02
C GLN A 227 15.31 21.22 -15.91
N ARG A 228 16.41 20.76 -15.30
CA ARG A 228 17.55 20.20 -16.03
C ARG A 228 17.32 18.78 -16.51
N TRP A 229 16.75 17.92 -15.67
CA TRP A 229 16.74 16.46 -15.92
C TRP A 229 15.38 15.92 -16.34
N THR A 230 14.30 16.56 -15.91
CA THR A 230 12.94 16.07 -16.16
C THR A 230 11.95 17.19 -16.51
N PRO A 231 12.34 18.16 -17.38
CA PRO A 231 11.47 19.29 -17.69
C PRO A 231 10.14 18.81 -18.29
N GLY A 232 9.05 19.41 -17.83
CA GLY A 232 7.71 19.10 -18.35
C GLY A 232 7.14 17.74 -17.97
N THR A 233 7.79 16.98 -17.10
CA THR A 233 7.26 15.71 -16.58
C THR A 233 6.45 15.94 -15.30
N LYS A 234 5.55 15.01 -14.99
CA LYS A 234 4.90 15.01 -13.68
C LYS A 234 5.90 14.61 -12.59
N ALA A 235 5.83 15.28 -11.45
CA ALA A 235 6.71 15.00 -10.33
C ALA A 235 5.95 14.92 -9.01
N ILE A 236 6.42 14.06 -8.11
CA ILE A 236 6.02 14.04 -6.71
C ILE A 236 7.25 14.38 -5.88
N ALA A 237 7.11 15.37 -5.01
CA ALA A 237 8.15 15.77 -4.07
C ALA A 237 7.71 15.44 -2.64
N PHE A 238 8.59 14.86 -1.84
CA PHE A 238 8.36 14.61 -0.43
C PHE A 238 9.16 15.61 0.40
N ALA A 239 8.46 16.40 1.21
CA ALA A 239 9.06 17.35 2.12
C ALA A 239 9.06 16.81 3.56
N PRO A 240 10.09 17.08 4.37
CA PRO A 240 10.19 16.56 5.72
C PRO A 240 9.12 17.11 6.68
N ASN A 241 8.65 18.33 6.45
CA ASN A 241 7.62 18.98 7.25
C ASN A 241 6.83 20.02 6.43
N LEU A 242 5.76 20.58 7.03
CA LEU A 242 4.88 21.57 6.39
C LEU A 242 5.61 22.85 5.97
N LYS A 243 6.58 23.32 6.76
CA LYS A 243 7.37 24.52 6.44
C LYS A 243 8.20 24.28 5.19
N SER A 244 8.90 23.15 5.12
CA SER A 244 9.68 22.75 3.94
C SER A 244 8.80 22.57 2.70
N ALA A 245 7.59 22.03 2.88
CA ALA A 245 6.63 21.89 1.78
C ALA A 245 6.21 23.26 1.23
N ALA A 246 5.95 24.23 2.11
CA ALA A 246 5.60 25.59 1.71
C ALA A 246 6.75 26.31 0.97
N GLU A 247 7.99 26.16 1.44
CA GLU A 247 9.16 26.71 0.77
C GLU A 247 9.35 26.09 -0.62
N LEU A 248 9.25 24.78 -0.72
CA LEU A 248 9.36 24.06 -2.00
C LEU A 248 8.23 24.43 -2.97
N TYR A 249 7.00 24.58 -2.45
CA TYR A 249 5.85 25.06 -3.22
C TYR A 249 6.14 26.44 -3.82
N ALA A 250 6.59 27.40 -3.00
CA ALA A 250 6.88 28.75 -3.45
C ALA A 250 7.97 28.80 -4.53
N GLU A 251 9.01 27.96 -4.45
CA GLU A 251 10.06 27.88 -5.48
C GLU A 251 9.53 27.32 -6.80
N PHE A 252 8.69 26.28 -6.79
CA PHE A 252 8.07 25.75 -8.01
C PHE A 252 7.04 26.72 -8.61
N GLU A 253 6.21 27.37 -7.79
CA GLU A 253 5.24 28.37 -8.22
C GLU A 253 5.93 29.58 -8.88
N LYS A 254 6.99 30.11 -8.22
CA LYS A 254 7.81 31.20 -8.76
C LYS A 254 8.47 30.84 -10.09
N ALA A 255 8.80 29.58 -10.30
CA ALA A 255 9.36 29.08 -11.56
C ALA A 255 8.27 28.81 -12.64
N GLY A 256 7.01 29.09 -12.34
CA GLY A 256 5.88 28.94 -13.28
C GLY A 256 5.40 27.51 -13.48
N HIS A 257 5.72 26.58 -12.56
CA HIS A 257 5.25 25.20 -12.66
C HIS A 257 3.88 25.03 -11.99
N PRO A 258 2.98 24.20 -12.59
CA PRO A 258 1.72 23.85 -11.94
C PRO A 258 2.00 22.97 -10.72
N VAL A 259 1.80 23.50 -9.53
CA VAL A 259 2.14 22.86 -8.26
C VAL A 259 0.97 22.86 -7.28
N ILE A 260 0.83 21.78 -6.52
CA ILE A 260 -0.12 21.65 -5.41
C ILE A 260 0.58 20.99 -4.23
N SER A 261 0.22 21.38 -3.01
CA SER A 261 0.71 20.75 -1.79
C SER A 261 -0.41 19.94 -1.12
N LEU A 262 -0.06 18.79 -0.57
CA LEU A 262 -0.96 17.89 0.13
C LEU A 262 -0.28 17.37 1.39
N ASP A 263 -0.95 17.46 2.52
CA ASP A 263 -0.47 16.95 3.81
C ASP A 263 -1.45 15.98 4.47
N GLY A 264 -1.06 15.47 5.64
CA GLY A 264 -1.85 14.51 6.41
C GLY A 264 -3.17 15.05 6.97
N SER A 265 -3.33 16.38 7.06
CA SER A 265 -4.56 17.03 7.56
C SER A 265 -5.64 17.17 6.48
N ALA A 266 -5.28 16.98 5.21
CA ALA A 266 -6.20 17.10 4.08
C ALA A 266 -7.34 16.08 4.19
N GLY A 267 -8.57 16.56 4.22
CA GLY A 267 -9.76 15.72 4.22
C GLY A 267 -9.87 14.85 2.96
N ARG A 268 -10.70 13.80 3.01
CA ARG A 268 -10.87 12.82 1.93
C ARG A 268 -11.15 13.47 0.57
N ASP A 269 -12.05 14.45 0.53
CA ASP A 269 -12.43 15.10 -0.73
C ASP A 269 -11.32 16.00 -1.27
N ALA A 270 -10.62 16.74 -0.42
CA ALA A 270 -9.47 17.54 -0.80
C ALA A 270 -8.36 16.65 -1.40
N ARG A 271 -8.06 15.53 -0.75
CA ARG A 271 -7.07 14.54 -1.24
C ARG A 271 -7.49 13.96 -2.60
N ARG A 272 -8.76 13.57 -2.76
CA ARG A 272 -9.29 13.06 -4.02
C ARG A 272 -9.17 14.08 -5.15
N ASN A 273 -9.53 15.33 -4.87
CA ASN A 273 -9.46 16.42 -5.86
C ASN A 273 -8.01 16.75 -6.25
N ALA A 274 -7.09 16.77 -5.29
CA ALA A 274 -5.66 16.97 -5.54
C ALA A 274 -5.08 15.86 -6.43
N LEU A 275 -5.40 14.60 -6.14
CA LEU A 275 -4.95 13.47 -6.95
C LEU A 275 -5.58 13.47 -8.35
N LYS A 276 -6.84 13.89 -8.47
CA LYS A 276 -7.49 14.08 -9.79
C LYS A 276 -6.79 15.18 -10.59
N TRP A 277 -6.59 16.35 -9.98
CA TRP A 277 -5.88 17.47 -10.60
C TRP A 277 -4.47 17.05 -11.05
N TYR A 278 -3.72 16.35 -10.19
CA TYR A 278 -2.39 15.83 -10.53
C TYR A 278 -2.41 14.90 -11.74
N LYS A 279 -3.42 14.03 -11.86
CA LYS A 279 -3.57 13.13 -13.00
C LYS A 279 -3.92 13.84 -14.29
N GLU A 280 -4.73 14.88 -14.23
CA GLU A 280 -5.28 15.59 -15.40
C GLU A 280 -4.38 16.74 -15.88
N THR A 281 -3.58 17.34 -14.99
CA THR A 281 -2.73 18.49 -15.30
C THR A 281 -1.39 18.03 -15.91
N PRO A 282 -1.02 18.49 -17.11
CA PRO A 282 0.32 18.25 -17.67
C PRO A 282 1.41 18.86 -16.79
N ALA A 283 2.55 18.20 -16.69
CA ALA A 283 3.71 18.63 -15.91
C ALA A 283 3.40 18.99 -14.44
N ALA A 284 2.31 18.46 -13.88
CA ALA A 284 1.88 18.73 -12.51
C ALA A 284 2.93 18.29 -11.50
N ILE A 285 3.12 19.11 -10.47
CA ILE A 285 4.00 18.81 -9.33
C ILE A 285 3.12 18.68 -8.10
N LEU A 286 3.22 17.54 -7.41
CA LEU A 286 2.54 17.27 -6.15
C LEU A 286 3.58 17.24 -5.03
N ILE A 287 3.45 18.14 -4.07
CA ILE A 287 4.28 18.13 -2.86
C ILE A 287 3.50 17.46 -1.74
N ASN A 288 4.12 16.49 -1.09
CA ASN A 288 3.54 15.71 0.01
C ASN A 288 4.41 15.80 1.26
N VAL A 289 3.78 15.79 2.45
CA VAL A 289 4.43 15.77 3.75
C VAL A 289 4.10 14.48 4.48
#